data_ef2f1fc760d455e02748b2aab679b905
#
_entry.id   ef2f1fc760d455e02748b2aab679b905
#
_cell.length_a   1.000
_cell.length_b   1.000
_cell.length_c   1.000
_cell.angle_alpha   90.00
_cell.angle_beta   90.00
_cell.angle_gamma   90.00
#
_symmetry.space_group_name_H-M   'P 1'
#
loop_
_entity.id
_entity.type
_entity.pdbx_description
1 polymer ?
#
loop_
_entity_poly.entity_id
_entity_poly.type
_entity_poly.pdbx_seq_one_letter_code
_entity_poly.pdbx_strand_id
1 'polypeptide(L)'
;MPVSKGKKSKNKLISLDSYKLSDKDPFMCKEQLTYFKLKLEKWRSEVVSDSEKTRENLQNNNTPEADVADRASTETERALELRTRDRQRKLLAKINAALARIKDGSYGYCIETGEPIGLKRLDARPIALLSIQAQERHEKHERSHRDDTL
;
A
#
# COMPACT_ATOMS: atom_id res chain seq x y z
N MET A 1 -15.45 -47.53 -10.19
CA MET A 1 -14.64 -46.34 -9.80
C MET A 1 -15.53 -45.14 -9.90
N PRO A 2 -15.96 -44.49 -8.80
CA PRO A 2 -16.77 -43.26 -8.89
C PRO A 2 -15.88 -42.07 -9.22
N VAL A 3 -16.19 -41.45 -10.34
CA VAL A 3 -15.61 -40.18 -10.79
C VAL A 3 -15.99 -39.11 -9.80
N SER A 4 -15.00 -38.57 -9.13
CA SER A 4 -15.12 -37.40 -8.22
C SER A 4 -15.71 -36.21 -8.98
N LYS A 5 -16.95 -35.87 -8.65
CA LYS A 5 -17.61 -34.64 -9.13
C LYS A 5 -16.86 -33.43 -8.59
N GLY A 6 -16.11 -32.76 -9.48
CA GLY A 6 -15.48 -31.49 -9.22
C GLY A 6 -16.52 -30.50 -8.72
N LYS A 7 -16.36 -29.99 -7.50
CA LYS A 7 -17.12 -28.88 -6.97
C LYS A 7 -16.88 -27.67 -7.87
N LYS A 8 -17.87 -27.29 -8.65
CA LYS A 8 -17.92 -26.02 -9.38
C LYS A 8 -17.75 -24.92 -8.36
N SER A 9 -16.57 -24.31 -8.34
CA SER A 9 -16.31 -23.06 -7.63
C SER A 9 -17.30 -22.02 -8.16
N LYS A 10 -18.28 -21.67 -7.35
CA LYS A 10 -19.16 -20.53 -7.63
C LYS A 10 -18.28 -19.30 -7.58
N ASN A 11 -18.00 -18.70 -8.74
CA ASN A 11 -17.42 -17.36 -8.87
C ASN A 11 -18.40 -16.37 -8.22
N LYS A 12 -18.35 -16.27 -6.90
CA LYS A 12 -19.03 -15.23 -6.16
C LYS A 12 -18.25 -13.94 -6.46
N LEU A 13 -18.88 -13.00 -7.16
CA LEU A 13 -18.33 -11.66 -7.35
C LEU A 13 -18.02 -11.10 -5.97
N ILE A 14 -16.74 -11.04 -5.63
CA ILE A 14 -16.26 -10.50 -4.37
C ILE A 14 -16.28 -8.98 -4.54
N SER A 15 -17.16 -8.31 -3.80
CA SER A 15 -17.13 -6.85 -3.67
C SER A 15 -16.46 -6.49 -2.35
N LEU A 16 -15.70 -5.40 -2.33
CA LEU A 16 -14.99 -4.92 -1.15
C LEU A 16 -15.91 -4.70 0.06
N ASP A 17 -17.17 -4.29 -0.20
CA ASP A 17 -18.14 -3.94 0.84
C ASP A 17 -18.85 -5.16 1.42
N SER A 18 -18.91 -6.28 0.69
CA SER A 18 -19.67 -7.48 1.09
C SER A 18 -18.82 -8.61 1.61
N TYR A 19 -17.50 -8.60 1.34
CA TYR A 19 -16.59 -9.66 1.77
C TYR A 19 -16.04 -9.36 3.17
N LYS A 20 -16.25 -10.31 4.09
CA LYS A 20 -15.64 -10.25 5.43
C LYS A 20 -14.48 -11.23 5.48
N LEU A 21 -13.30 -10.70 5.82
CA LEU A 21 -12.12 -11.52 6.10
C LEU A 21 -12.41 -12.45 7.28
N SER A 22 -12.11 -13.73 7.12
CA SER A 22 -12.29 -14.74 8.14
C SER A 22 -11.00 -15.51 8.38
N ASP A 23 -10.61 -15.62 9.64
CA ASP A 23 -9.48 -16.46 10.06
C ASP A 23 -9.81 -17.97 9.98
N LYS A 24 -11.07 -18.32 9.69
CA LYS A 24 -11.52 -19.70 9.53
C LYS A 24 -11.15 -20.28 8.17
N ASP A 25 -10.93 -19.44 7.17
CA ASP A 25 -10.53 -19.83 5.83
C ASP A 25 -9.01 -20.04 5.79
N PRO A 26 -8.52 -20.90 4.87
CA PRO A 26 -7.09 -21.05 4.67
C PRO A 26 -6.43 -19.71 4.36
N PHE A 27 -5.29 -19.42 5.00
CA PHE A 27 -4.56 -18.18 4.82
C PHE A 27 -4.18 -17.97 3.35
N MET A 28 -4.46 -16.77 2.82
CA MET A 28 -4.26 -16.40 1.40
C MET A 28 -4.98 -17.34 0.42
N CYS A 29 -6.20 -17.77 0.76
CA CYS A 29 -7.08 -18.42 -0.19
C CYS A 29 -7.43 -17.49 -1.37
N LYS A 30 -7.96 -18.04 -2.45
CA LYS A 30 -8.27 -17.26 -3.67
C LYS A 30 -9.20 -16.09 -3.42
N GLU A 31 -10.15 -16.25 -2.52
CA GLU A 31 -11.10 -15.21 -2.12
C GLU A 31 -10.39 -14.06 -1.40
N GLN A 32 -9.51 -14.37 -0.45
CA GLN A 32 -8.72 -13.37 0.28
C GLN A 32 -7.75 -12.62 -0.65
N LEU A 33 -7.06 -13.34 -1.53
CA LEU A 33 -6.18 -12.73 -2.54
C LEU A 33 -6.95 -11.80 -3.49
N THR A 34 -8.15 -12.19 -3.92
CA THR A 34 -9.00 -11.36 -4.77
C THR A 34 -9.45 -10.09 -4.02
N TYR A 35 -9.82 -10.21 -2.75
CA TYR A 35 -10.18 -9.08 -1.90
C TYR A 35 -9.03 -8.08 -1.78
N PHE A 36 -7.83 -8.55 -1.42
CA PHE A 36 -6.66 -7.67 -1.30
C PHE A 36 -6.24 -7.05 -2.63
N LYS A 37 -6.36 -7.80 -3.73
CA LYS A 37 -6.11 -7.28 -5.07
C LYS A 37 -7.04 -6.11 -5.39
N LEU A 38 -8.34 -6.27 -5.20
CA LEU A 38 -9.32 -5.21 -5.44
C LEU A 38 -9.09 -4.00 -4.54
N LYS A 39 -8.75 -4.23 -3.26
CA LYS A 39 -8.43 -3.17 -2.30
C LYS A 39 -7.21 -2.36 -2.73
N LEU A 40 -6.15 -3.03 -3.19
CA LEU A 40 -4.93 -2.39 -3.68
C LEU A 40 -5.16 -1.66 -5.02
N GLU A 41 -5.94 -2.21 -5.94
CA GLU A 41 -6.27 -1.58 -7.21
C GLU A 41 -7.11 -0.31 -7.01
N LYS A 42 -8.09 -0.34 -6.11
CA LYS A 42 -8.87 0.84 -5.71
C LYS A 42 -7.97 1.91 -5.12
N TRP A 43 -7.15 1.56 -4.15
CA TRP A 43 -6.23 2.50 -3.52
C TRP A 43 -5.22 3.09 -4.51
N ARG A 44 -4.69 2.27 -5.43
CA ARG A 44 -3.84 2.74 -6.52
C ARG A 44 -4.53 3.80 -7.37
N SER A 45 -5.77 3.57 -7.76
CA SER A 45 -6.56 4.52 -8.56
C SER A 45 -6.76 5.86 -7.82
N GLU A 46 -7.07 5.82 -6.53
CA GLU A 46 -7.22 7.01 -5.69
C GLU A 46 -5.91 7.81 -5.62
N VAL A 47 -4.78 7.15 -5.36
CA VAL A 47 -3.45 7.81 -5.28
C VAL A 47 -3.03 8.41 -6.63
N VAL A 48 -3.31 7.74 -7.74
CA VAL A 48 -3.03 8.28 -9.09
C VAL A 48 -3.85 9.53 -9.34
N SER A 49 -5.16 9.51 -9.05
CA SER A 49 -6.03 10.67 -9.22
C SER A 49 -5.58 11.87 -8.39
N ASP A 50 -5.20 11.64 -7.14
CA ASP A 50 -4.70 12.71 -6.26
C ASP A 50 -3.34 13.26 -6.72
N SER A 51 -2.48 12.40 -7.27
CA SER A 51 -1.20 12.83 -7.85
C SER A 51 -1.38 13.70 -9.10
N GLU A 52 -2.38 13.42 -9.92
CA GLU A 52 -2.72 14.23 -11.10
C GLU A 52 -3.23 15.62 -10.69
N LYS A 53 -4.13 15.69 -9.72
CA LYS A 53 -4.62 16.97 -9.17
C LYS A 53 -3.49 17.83 -8.61
N THR A 54 -2.57 17.24 -7.85
CA THR A 54 -1.41 17.94 -7.31
C THR A 54 -0.52 18.48 -8.43
N ARG A 55 -0.34 17.73 -9.53
CA ARG A 55 0.42 18.16 -10.69
C ARG A 55 -0.23 19.35 -11.40
N GLU A 56 -1.53 19.33 -11.57
CA GLU A 56 -2.28 20.43 -12.18
C GLU A 56 -2.17 21.71 -11.35
N ASN A 57 -2.28 21.60 -10.02
CA ASN A 57 -2.12 22.74 -9.11
C ASN A 57 -0.72 23.38 -9.22
N LEU A 58 0.34 22.56 -9.29
CA LEU A 58 1.72 23.04 -9.47
C LEU A 58 1.93 23.76 -10.80
N GLN A 59 1.24 23.34 -11.87
CA GLN A 59 1.33 23.98 -13.18
C GLN A 59 0.57 25.32 -13.23
N ASN A 60 -0.58 25.38 -12.56
CA ASN A 60 -1.45 26.56 -12.58
C ASN A 60 -0.93 27.70 -11.69
N ASN A 61 -0.16 27.39 -10.65
CA ASN A 61 0.39 28.37 -9.71
C ASN A 61 1.74 28.98 -10.14
N ASN A 62 2.03 28.99 -11.44
CA ASN A 62 3.31 29.44 -11.99
C ASN A 62 3.32 30.97 -12.33
N THR A 63 2.46 31.77 -11.68
CA THR A 63 2.44 33.23 -11.84
C THR A 63 3.58 33.86 -11.03
N PRO A 64 4.39 34.77 -11.64
CA PRO A 64 5.41 35.50 -10.89
C PRO A 64 4.75 36.49 -9.92
N GLU A 65 5.00 36.31 -8.65
CA GLU A 65 4.55 37.23 -7.61
C GLU A 65 5.54 38.40 -7.42
N ALA A 66 5.00 39.59 -7.23
CA ALA A 66 5.80 40.80 -7.16
C ALA A 66 6.38 41.06 -5.76
N ASP A 67 5.77 40.53 -4.68
CA ASP A 67 6.19 40.76 -3.31
C ASP A 67 7.11 39.64 -2.79
N VAL A 68 8.12 40.01 -1.99
CA VAL A 68 9.12 39.10 -1.41
C VAL A 68 8.49 38.18 -0.37
N ALA A 69 7.53 38.66 0.43
CA ALA A 69 6.82 37.83 1.43
C ALA A 69 5.93 36.75 0.77
N ASP A 70 5.22 37.13 -0.31
CA ASP A 70 4.38 36.24 -1.07
C ASP A 70 5.24 35.17 -1.80
N ARG A 71 6.41 35.53 -2.30
CA ARG A 71 7.38 34.64 -2.87
C ARG A 71 7.84 33.55 -1.90
N ALA A 72 8.16 33.92 -0.64
CA ALA A 72 8.59 32.98 0.38
C ALA A 72 7.48 31.98 0.74
N SER A 73 6.23 32.42 0.83
CA SER A 73 5.07 31.56 1.06
C SER A 73 4.86 30.59 -0.09
N THR A 74 4.91 31.05 -1.33
CA THR A 74 4.76 30.23 -2.54
C THR A 74 5.87 29.17 -2.66
N GLU A 75 7.13 29.54 -2.33
CA GLU A 75 8.23 28.56 -2.31
C GLU A 75 8.03 27.48 -1.26
N THR A 76 7.51 27.83 -0.08
CA THR A 76 7.19 26.87 0.98
C THR A 76 6.08 25.93 0.56
N GLU A 77 5.01 26.44 -0.06
CA GLU A 77 3.90 25.64 -0.59
C GLU A 77 4.37 24.68 -1.68
N ARG A 78 5.18 25.16 -2.62
CA ARG A 78 5.80 24.32 -3.65
C ARG A 78 6.67 23.21 -3.08
N ALA A 79 7.47 23.52 -2.07
CA ALA A 79 8.30 22.52 -1.40
C ALA A 79 7.44 21.43 -0.72
N LEU A 80 6.32 21.82 -0.12
CA LEU A 80 5.36 20.90 0.49
C LEU A 80 4.69 20.01 -0.57
N GLU A 81 4.25 20.59 -1.68
CA GLU A 81 3.64 19.86 -2.79
C GLU A 81 4.61 18.85 -3.43
N LEU A 82 5.88 19.23 -3.63
CA LEU A 82 6.91 18.33 -4.13
C LEU A 82 7.17 17.16 -3.18
N ARG A 83 7.20 17.40 -1.87
CA ARG A 83 7.31 16.33 -0.85
C ARG A 83 6.10 15.41 -0.90
N THR A 84 4.92 15.94 -1.10
CA THR A 84 3.68 15.15 -1.23
C THR A 84 3.73 14.26 -2.47
N ARG A 85 4.17 14.78 -3.61
CA ARG A 85 4.36 13.99 -4.84
C ARG A 85 5.39 12.87 -4.67
N ASP A 86 6.50 13.16 -4.01
CA ASP A 86 7.52 12.14 -3.76
C ASP A 86 6.98 11.02 -2.86
N ARG A 87 6.20 11.39 -1.83
CA ARG A 87 5.51 10.42 -0.98
C ARG A 87 4.49 9.58 -1.77
N GLN A 88 3.69 10.19 -2.62
CA GLN A 88 2.72 9.49 -3.48
C GLN A 88 3.41 8.54 -4.45
N ARG A 89 4.51 8.96 -5.07
CA ARG A 89 5.32 8.11 -5.95
C ARG A 89 5.86 6.87 -5.23
N LYS A 90 6.41 7.06 -4.03
CA LYS A 90 6.90 5.97 -3.18
C LYS A 90 5.76 5.03 -2.75
N LEU A 91 4.59 5.57 -2.46
CA LEU A 91 3.41 4.78 -2.12
C LEU A 91 2.93 3.95 -3.32
N LEU A 92 2.84 4.54 -4.51
CA LEU A 92 2.49 3.82 -5.74
C LEU A 92 3.46 2.66 -6.04
N ALA A 93 4.76 2.88 -5.84
CA ALA A 93 5.75 1.82 -5.99
C ALA A 93 5.49 0.65 -5.02
N LYS A 94 5.16 0.94 -3.76
CA LYS A 94 4.80 -0.09 -2.76
C LYS A 94 3.51 -0.82 -3.10
N ILE A 95 2.48 -0.13 -3.61
CA ILE A 95 1.23 -0.75 -4.05
C ILE A 95 1.48 -1.67 -5.25
N ASN A 96 2.24 -1.23 -6.23
CA ASN A 96 2.59 -2.04 -7.40
C ASN A 96 3.42 -3.28 -7.01
N ALA A 97 4.34 -3.14 -6.07
CA ALA A 97 5.10 -4.27 -5.53
C ALA A 97 4.18 -5.28 -4.81
N ALA A 98 3.20 -4.80 -4.04
CA ALA A 98 2.20 -5.68 -3.40
C ALA A 98 1.34 -6.43 -4.44
N LEU A 99 0.90 -5.76 -5.50
CA LEU A 99 0.16 -6.38 -6.60
C LEU A 99 1.01 -7.42 -7.35
N ALA A 100 2.30 -7.16 -7.55
CA ALA A 100 3.23 -8.14 -8.14
C ALA A 100 3.35 -9.38 -7.24
N ARG A 101 3.45 -9.21 -5.91
CA ARG A 101 3.51 -10.33 -4.96
C ARG A 101 2.23 -11.17 -4.94
N ILE A 102 1.07 -10.57 -5.17
CA ILE A 102 -0.19 -11.32 -5.35
C ILE A 102 -0.11 -12.23 -6.57
N LYS A 103 0.47 -11.75 -7.68
CA LYS A 103 0.66 -12.55 -8.91
C LYS A 103 1.65 -13.70 -8.70
N ASP A 104 2.74 -13.44 -7.96
CA ASP A 104 3.79 -14.41 -7.69
C ASP A 104 3.42 -15.42 -6.58
N GLY A 105 2.32 -15.17 -5.85
CA GLY A 105 1.87 -16.01 -4.74
C GLY A 105 2.63 -15.79 -3.42
N SER A 106 3.51 -14.79 -3.33
CA SER A 106 4.29 -14.45 -2.11
C SER A 106 3.62 -13.41 -1.21
N TYR A 107 2.46 -12.90 -1.61
CA TYR A 107 1.72 -11.91 -0.82
C TYR A 107 1.21 -12.49 0.50
N GLY A 108 1.26 -11.69 1.54
CA GLY A 108 0.78 -12.07 2.88
C GLY A 108 1.86 -12.68 3.78
N TYR A 109 3.03 -12.98 3.26
CA TYR A 109 4.15 -13.54 4.02
C TYR A 109 5.25 -12.51 4.25
N CYS A 110 5.86 -12.56 5.44
CA CYS A 110 6.98 -11.70 5.80
C CYS A 110 8.18 -11.99 4.90
N ILE A 111 8.82 -10.94 4.39
CA ILE A 111 10.01 -11.08 3.52
C ILE A 111 11.27 -11.54 4.28
N GLU A 112 11.32 -11.31 5.59
CA GLU A 112 12.47 -11.70 6.42
C GLU A 112 12.32 -13.11 7.02
N THR A 113 11.14 -13.41 7.56
CA THR A 113 10.90 -14.64 8.32
C THR A 113 10.14 -15.70 7.54
N GLY A 114 9.48 -15.33 6.43
CA GLY A 114 8.58 -16.22 5.69
C GLY A 114 7.27 -16.57 6.41
N GLU A 115 7.05 -16.04 7.60
CA GLU A 115 5.84 -16.27 8.38
C GLU A 115 4.64 -15.47 7.85
N PRO A 116 3.40 -15.93 8.06
CA PRO A 116 2.21 -15.16 7.73
C PRO A 116 2.17 -13.82 8.48
N ILE A 117 1.88 -12.75 7.78
CA ILE A 117 1.78 -11.40 8.39
C ILE A 117 0.53 -11.27 9.25
N GLY A 118 -0.54 -12.01 8.92
CA GLY A 118 -1.84 -11.94 9.59
C GLY A 118 -2.85 -11.05 8.85
N LEU A 119 -4.09 -11.52 8.80
CA LEU A 119 -5.16 -10.86 8.03
C LEU A 119 -5.49 -9.47 8.57
N LYS A 120 -5.54 -9.30 9.89
CA LYS A 120 -5.85 -8.00 10.52
C LYS A 120 -4.81 -6.93 10.17
N ARG A 121 -3.53 -7.30 10.16
CA ARG A 121 -2.45 -6.39 9.80
C ARG A 121 -2.49 -6.03 8.32
N LEU A 122 -2.74 -7.00 7.45
CA LEU A 122 -2.89 -6.78 6.00
C LEU A 122 -4.14 -5.97 5.66
N ASP A 123 -5.23 -6.15 6.40
CA ASP A 123 -6.43 -5.34 6.20
C ASP A 123 -6.20 -3.87 6.58
N ALA A 124 -5.51 -3.62 7.69
CA ALA A 124 -5.13 -2.27 8.09
C ALA A 124 -4.04 -1.66 7.17
N ARG A 125 -3.09 -2.48 6.71
CA ARG A 125 -1.98 -2.04 5.85
C ARG A 125 -1.69 -3.06 4.74
N PRO A 126 -2.39 -2.99 3.62
CA PRO A 126 -2.27 -3.97 2.52
C PRO A 126 -0.87 -4.07 1.89
N ILE A 127 -0.05 -3.04 2.02
CA ILE A 127 1.34 -2.99 1.55
C ILE A 127 2.38 -3.49 2.56
N ALA A 128 1.95 -4.07 3.69
CA ALA A 128 2.87 -4.57 4.71
C ALA A 128 3.76 -5.70 4.17
N LEU A 129 5.06 -5.59 4.42
CA LEU A 129 6.08 -6.56 4.00
C LEU A 129 6.62 -7.38 5.17
N LEU A 130 6.50 -6.86 6.38
CA LEU A 130 7.04 -7.45 7.61
C LEU A 130 5.91 -7.83 8.56
N SER A 131 6.09 -8.93 9.28
CA SER A 131 5.26 -9.26 10.44
C SER A 131 5.45 -8.22 11.55
N ILE A 132 4.57 -8.19 12.55
CA ILE A 132 4.68 -7.26 13.68
C ILE A 132 6.03 -7.42 14.37
N GLN A 133 6.42 -8.66 14.66
CA GLN A 133 7.67 -8.97 15.34
C GLN A 133 8.91 -8.57 14.52
N ALA A 134 8.88 -8.78 13.20
CA ALA A 134 9.98 -8.37 12.33
C ALA A 134 10.08 -6.84 12.25
N GLN A 135 8.95 -6.15 12.20
CA GLN A 135 8.90 -4.69 12.21
C GLN A 135 9.45 -4.11 13.52
N GLU A 136 9.05 -4.65 14.66
CA GLU A 136 9.55 -4.22 15.98
C GLU A 136 11.06 -4.42 16.11
N ARG A 137 11.60 -5.55 15.62
CA ARG A 137 13.06 -5.79 15.60
C ARG A 137 13.78 -4.76 14.74
N HIS A 138 13.23 -4.45 13.57
CA HIS A 138 13.80 -3.47 12.64
C HIS A 138 13.83 -2.07 13.27
N GLU A 139 12.71 -1.64 13.86
CA GLU A 139 12.62 -0.34 14.54
C GLU A 139 13.54 -0.24 15.76
N LYS A 140 13.69 -1.32 16.52
CA LYS A 140 14.62 -1.37 17.65
C LYS A 140 16.07 -1.24 17.18
N HIS A 141 16.42 -1.91 16.09
CA HIS A 141 17.75 -1.82 15.50
C HIS A 141 18.04 -0.42 14.96
N GLU A 142 17.09 0.21 14.28
CA GLU A 142 17.23 1.58 13.79
C GLU A 142 17.43 2.59 14.92
N ARG A 143 16.71 2.44 16.04
CA ARG A 143 16.87 3.30 17.21
C ARG A 143 18.28 3.20 17.81
N SER A 144 18.78 1.98 18.01
CA SER A 144 20.12 1.78 18.58
C SER A 144 21.24 2.34 17.68
N HIS A 145 21.10 2.26 16.35
CA HIS A 145 22.08 2.83 15.43
C HIS A 145 22.03 4.37 15.33
N ARG A 146 20.91 5.00 15.65
CA ARG A 146 20.81 6.48 15.71
C ARG A 146 21.51 7.05 16.94
N ASP A 147 21.51 6.32 18.03
CA ASP A 147 22.16 6.74 19.28
C ASP A 147 23.71 6.62 19.19
N ASP A 148 24.23 5.73 18.32
CA ASP A 148 25.68 5.55 18.12
C ASP A 148 26.31 6.61 17.18
N THR A 149 25.53 7.50 16.57
CA THR A 149 26.00 8.53 15.62
C THR A 149 26.02 9.95 16.19
N LEU A 150 25.81 10.13 17.49
CA LEU A 150 25.99 11.37 18.24
C LEU A 150 27.27 11.30 19.11
#